data_cb7e13113d7c9afb1008d0cac221fd47
#
_entry.id   cb7e13113d7c9afb1008d0cac221fd47
#
_cell.length_a   1.000
_cell.length_b   1.000
_cell.length_c   1.000
_cell.angle_alpha   90.00
_cell.angle_beta   90.00
_cell.angle_gamma   90.00
#
_symmetry.space_group_name_H-M   'P 1'
#
loop_
_entity.id
_entity.type
_entity.pdbx_description
1 polymer ?
#
loop_
_entity_poly.entity_id
_entity_poly.type
_entity_poly.pdbx_seq_one_letter_code
_entity_poly.pdbx_strand_id
1 'polypeptide(L)'
;LNPLLVVKGDADVITFSTPGIRDYVEAGKMKILACMLPNRLPQYPDVPTVKEQGFGVGYSIWFGAFVPAKTPDDVVDKLSATFFDVMAKSEIQDVIKKVGVIPHPTTPEKARAQMDSELEAFGAIMKELGIIK
;
A
#
# COMPACT_ATOMS: atom_id res chain seq x y z
N LEU A 1 -12.24 -5.95 -7.38
CA LEU A 1 -12.91 -4.90 -6.60
C LEU A 1 -12.98 -3.63 -7.44
N ASN A 2 -14.15 -2.99 -7.49
CA ASN A 2 -14.38 -1.78 -8.29
C ASN A 2 -15.08 -0.73 -7.41
N PRO A 3 -14.51 0.49 -7.25
CA PRO A 3 -15.13 1.57 -6.47
C PRO A 3 -16.56 1.94 -6.92
N LEU A 4 -16.88 1.71 -8.20
CA LEU A 4 -18.23 1.95 -8.72
C LEU A 4 -19.33 1.14 -8.02
N LEU A 5 -19.00 0.00 -7.41
CA LEU A 5 -19.98 -0.78 -6.64
C LEU A 5 -20.55 0.01 -5.47
N VAL A 6 -19.70 0.75 -4.75
CA VAL A 6 -20.15 1.63 -3.65
C VAL A 6 -20.91 2.83 -4.19
N VAL A 7 -20.43 3.46 -5.27
CA VAL A 7 -21.11 4.63 -5.87
C VAL A 7 -22.49 4.29 -6.39
N LYS A 8 -22.72 3.05 -6.87
CA LYS A 8 -24.02 2.57 -7.35
C LYS A 8 -24.91 2.00 -6.27
N GLY A 9 -24.39 1.80 -5.05
CA GLY A 9 -25.11 1.15 -3.97
C GLY A 9 -25.16 -0.36 -4.01
N ASP A 10 -24.34 -0.98 -4.89
CA ASP A 10 -24.19 -2.45 -4.96
C ASP A 10 -23.31 -3.00 -3.83
N ALA A 11 -22.59 -2.14 -3.11
CA ALA A 11 -21.82 -2.44 -1.91
C ALA A 11 -21.84 -1.23 -0.96
N ASP A 12 -21.87 -1.49 0.34
CA ASP A 12 -21.87 -0.44 1.36
C ASP A 12 -20.49 0.13 1.65
N VAL A 13 -19.46 -0.72 1.61
CA VAL A 13 -18.06 -0.39 1.94
C VAL A 13 -17.10 -1.10 1.02
N ILE A 14 -15.96 -0.49 0.77
CA ILE A 14 -14.86 -1.08 0.02
C ILE A 14 -13.53 -0.73 0.66
N THR A 15 -12.58 -1.66 0.65
CA THR A 15 -11.17 -1.37 0.91
C THR A 15 -10.46 -1.18 -0.43
N PHE A 16 -9.84 -0.03 -0.61
CA PHE A 16 -9.19 0.31 -1.88
C PHE A 16 -7.98 1.24 -1.69
N SER A 17 -7.14 1.33 -2.72
CA SER A 17 -6.00 2.26 -2.70
C SER A 17 -6.46 3.71 -2.92
N THR A 18 -5.81 4.65 -2.25
CA THR A 18 -6.13 6.09 -2.34
C THR A 18 -6.17 6.62 -3.77
N PRO A 19 -5.20 6.30 -4.66
CA PRO A 19 -5.27 6.76 -6.05
C PRO A 19 -6.54 6.33 -6.78
N GLY A 20 -7.04 5.13 -6.50
CA GLY A 20 -8.19 4.59 -7.20
C GLY A 20 -9.55 5.11 -6.74
N ILE A 21 -9.60 5.85 -5.62
CA ILE A 21 -10.87 6.43 -5.08
C ILE A 21 -10.86 7.96 -5.06
N ARG A 22 -9.74 8.61 -5.37
CA ARG A 22 -9.58 10.06 -5.23
C ARG A 22 -10.70 10.84 -5.89
N ASP A 23 -10.95 10.61 -7.16
CA ASP A 23 -11.94 11.36 -7.94
C ASP A 23 -13.37 11.21 -7.37
N TYR A 24 -13.69 10.05 -6.81
CA TYR A 24 -14.99 9.82 -6.17
C TYR A 24 -15.11 10.54 -4.83
N VAL A 25 -14.02 10.63 -4.08
CA VAL A 25 -13.97 11.36 -2.80
C VAL A 25 -14.03 12.87 -3.06
N GLU A 26 -13.25 13.39 -4.00
CA GLU A 26 -13.27 14.81 -4.39
C GLU A 26 -14.64 15.23 -4.97
N ALA A 27 -15.30 14.34 -5.69
CA ALA A 27 -16.66 14.56 -6.20
C ALA A 27 -17.75 14.36 -5.13
N GLY A 28 -17.41 14.07 -3.86
CA GLY A 28 -18.36 13.83 -2.77
C GLY A 28 -19.20 12.55 -2.92
N LYS A 29 -18.84 11.65 -3.82
CA LYS A 29 -19.53 10.38 -4.10
C LYS A 29 -19.10 9.25 -3.17
N MET A 30 -17.97 9.39 -2.50
CA MET A 30 -17.43 8.45 -1.52
C MET A 30 -16.88 9.21 -0.33
N LYS A 31 -16.89 8.56 0.84
CA LYS A 31 -16.29 9.06 2.06
C LYS A 31 -15.26 8.05 2.56
N ILE A 32 -14.08 8.52 2.96
CA ILE A 32 -13.07 7.67 3.59
C ILE A 32 -13.43 7.55 5.07
N LEU A 33 -13.60 6.33 5.56
CA LEU A 33 -13.97 6.06 6.95
C LEU A 33 -12.75 5.87 7.84
N ALA A 34 -11.71 5.22 7.31
CA ALA A 34 -10.47 4.94 8.01
C ALA A 34 -9.33 4.69 7.05
N CYS A 35 -8.10 4.88 7.54
CA CYS A 35 -6.86 4.55 6.87
C CYS A 35 -6.25 3.29 7.50
N MET A 36 -5.81 2.34 6.67
CA MET A 36 -5.21 1.08 7.13
C MET A 36 -3.71 1.21 7.48
N LEU A 37 -3.08 2.35 7.19
CA LEU A 37 -1.69 2.63 7.52
C LEU A 37 -1.49 2.88 9.02
N PRO A 38 -0.26 2.74 9.54
CA PRO A 38 0.04 3.04 10.95
C PRO A 38 -0.14 4.52 11.31
N ASN A 39 -0.02 5.42 10.33
CA ASN A 39 -0.23 6.86 10.48
C ASN A 39 -1.28 7.36 9.50
N ARG A 40 -1.93 8.47 9.82
CA ARG A 40 -2.90 9.13 8.92
C ARG A 40 -2.24 9.53 7.61
N LEU A 41 -3.04 9.48 6.55
CA LEU A 41 -2.60 9.96 5.22
C LEU A 41 -2.42 11.48 5.23
N PRO A 42 -1.28 12.01 4.76
CA PRO A 42 -1.08 13.46 4.68
C PRO A 42 -2.13 14.19 3.84
N GLN A 43 -2.68 13.52 2.83
CA GLN A 43 -3.73 14.06 1.96
C GLN A 43 -5.11 14.10 2.63
N TYR A 44 -5.31 13.30 3.70
CA TYR A 44 -6.57 13.17 4.43
C TYR A 44 -6.29 13.17 5.95
N PRO A 45 -5.80 14.29 6.52
CA PRO A 45 -5.36 14.35 7.92
C PRO A 45 -6.51 14.15 8.92
N ASP A 46 -7.74 14.43 8.51
CA ASP A 46 -8.93 14.26 9.35
C ASP A 46 -9.45 12.81 9.36
N VAL A 47 -8.94 11.94 8.48
CA VAL A 47 -9.33 10.53 8.44
C VAL A 47 -8.51 9.74 9.45
N PRO A 48 -9.15 9.12 10.47
CA PRO A 48 -8.45 8.33 11.47
C PRO A 48 -7.88 7.04 10.87
N THR A 49 -6.87 6.49 11.51
CA THR A 49 -6.41 5.13 11.22
C THR A 49 -7.35 4.10 11.86
N VAL A 50 -7.37 2.88 11.33
CA VAL A 50 -8.10 1.77 11.97
C VAL A 50 -7.61 1.50 13.38
N LYS A 51 -6.30 1.72 13.65
CA LYS A 51 -5.70 1.59 14.97
C LYS A 51 -6.25 2.64 15.96
N GLU A 52 -6.41 3.89 15.53
CA GLU A 52 -7.01 4.96 16.34
C GLU A 52 -8.48 4.66 16.67
N GLN A 53 -9.15 3.87 15.84
CA GLN A 53 -10.52 3.42 16.08
C GLN A 53 -10.62 2.12 16.92
N GLY A 54 -9.49 1.61 17.44
CA GLY A 54 -9.46 0.46 18.33
C GLY A 54 -9.31 -0.90 17.64
N PHE A 55 -9.10 -0.94 16.32
CA PHE A 55 -8.84 -2.18 15.60
C PHE A 55 -7.35 -2.50 15.58
N GLY A 56 -6.99 -3.73 16.00
CA GLY A 56 -5.59 -4.18 16.14
C GLY A 56 -4.87 -4.50 14.83
N VAL A 57 -5.55 -4.39 13.70
CA VAL A 57 -5.00 -4.74 12.37
C VAL A 57 -4.84 -3.50 11.50
N GLY A 58 -3.69 -3.42 10.85
CA GLY A 58 -3.44 -2.44 9.80
C GLY A 58 -2.46 -3.07 8.81
N TYR A 59 -2.67 -2.83 7.53
CA TYR A 59 -1.76 -3.25 6.48
C TYR A 59 -1.70 -2.18 5.39
N SER A 60 -0.64 -2.21 4.59
CA SER A 60 -0.50 -1.34 3.44
C SER A 60 -0.34 -2.15 2.16
N ILE A 61 -0.85 -1.60 1.06
CA ILE A 61 -0.48 -2.07 -0.28
C ILE A 61 0.84 -1.37 -0.62
N TRP A 62 1.84 -2.16 -0.97
CA TRP A 62 3.13 -1.66 -1.42
C TRP A 62 3.48 -2.20 -2.81
N PHE A 63 4.36 -1.52 -3.49
CA PHE A 63 4.85 -1.88 -4.81
C PHE A 63 6.35 -2.14 -4.72
N GLY A 64 6.81 -3.22 -5.35
CA GLY A 64 8.21 -3.59 -5.39
C GLY A 64 8.69 -3.88 -6.80
N ALA A 65 9.97 -3.67 -7.05
CA ALA A 65 10.64 -4.16 -8.25
C ALA A 65 11.24 -5.54 -7.96
N PHE A 66 11.04 -6.48 -8.86
CA PHE A 66 11.51 -7.85 -8.72
C PHE A 66 12.36 -8.23 -9.92
N VAL A 67 13.37 -9.05 -9.67
CA VAL A 67 14.24 -9.65 -10.69
C VAL A 67 14.18 -11.18 -10.62
N PRO A 68 14.53 -11.92 -11.69
CA PRO A 68 14.62 -13.37 -11.63
C PRO A 68 15.54 -13.84 -10.50
N ALA A 69 15.21 -14.96 -9.84
CA ALA A 69 15.95 -15.47 -8.67
C ALA A 69 17.42 -15.81 -8.94
N LYS A 70 17.80 -16.02 -10.20
CA LYS A 70 19.18 -16.32 -10.62
C LYS A 70 19.95 -15.08 -11.11
N THR A 71 19.41 -13.87 -10.91
CA THR A 71 20.13 -12.63 -11.26
C THR A 71 21.38 -12.51 -10.37
N PRO A 72 22.57 -12.28 -10.94
CA PRO A 72 23.80 -12.11 -10.15
C PRO A 72 23.69 -10.96 -9.14
N ASP A 73 24.31 -11.13 -7.98
CA ASP A 73 24.21 -10.16 -6.86
C ASP A 73 24.71 -8.77 -7.24
N ASP A 74 25.80 -8.68 -8.01
CA ASP A 74 26.37 -7.42 -8.50
C ASP A 74 25.39 -6.64 -9.40
N VAL A 75 24.55 -7.36 -10.16
CA VAL A 75 23.48 -6.77 -10.98
C VAL A 75 22.34 -6.30 -10.09
N VAL A 76 21.96 -7.09 -9.09
CA VAL A 76 20.92 -6.71 -8.10
C VAL A 76 21.33 -5.44 -7.35
N ASP A 77 22.57 -5.39 -6.86
CA ASP A 77 23.12 -4.24 -6.14
C ASP A 77 23.11 -2.97 -6.99
N LYS A 78 23.54 -3.08 -8.26
CA LYS A 78 23.55 -1.95 -9.20
C LYS A 78 22.13 -1.46 -9.50
N LEU A 79 21.18 -2.37 -9.71
CA LEU A 79 19.78 -2.02 -9.95
C LEU A 79 19.17 -1.35 -8.72
N SER A 80 19.43 -1.89 -7.52
CA SER A 80 18.95 -1.34 -6.26
C SER A 80 19.48 0.07 -6.03
N ALA A 81 20.81 0.28 -6.18
CA ALA A 81 21.41 1.61 -6.04
C ALA A 81 20.81 2.61 -7.04
N THR A 82 20.67 2.20 -8.30
CA THR A 82 20.06 3.05 -9.34
C THR A 82 18.60 3.39 -9.00
N PHE A 83 17.83 2.43 -8.48
CA PHE A 83 16.46 2.64 -8.05
C PHE A 83 16.39 3.68 -6.92
N PHE A 84 17.26 3.57 -5.91
CA PHE A 84 17.35 4.55 -4.82
C PHE A 84 17.69 5.95 -5.33
N ASP A 85 18.67 6.07 -6.22
CA ASP A 85 19.08 7.36 -6.80
C ASP A 85 17.93 8.02 -7.58
N VAL A 86 17.19 7.22 -8.34
CA VAL A 86 16.01 7.72 -9.08
C VAL A 86 14.90 8.13 -8.13
N MET A 87 14.60 7.31 -7.12
CA MET A 87 13.57 7.59 -6.12
C MET A 87 13.88 8.80 -5.24
N ALA A 88 15.15 9.17 -5.08
CA ALA A 88 15.58 10.35 -4.34
C ALA A 88 15.37 11.68 -5.10
N LYS A 89 15.16 11.63 -6.42
CA LYS A 89 14.97 12.85 -7.23
C LYS A 89 13.65 13.53 -6.91
N SER A 90 13.68 14.84 -6.70
CA SER A 90 12.49 15.65 -6.34
C SER A 90 11.35 15.48 -7.35
N GLU A 91 11.68 15.53 -8.64
CA GLU A 91 10.71 15.35 -9.72
C GLU A 91 9.96 14.01 -9.65
N ILE A 92 10.66 12.93 -9.28
CA ILE A 92 10.06 11.60 -9.11
C ILE A 92 9.19 11.57 -7.86
N GLN A 93 9.69 12.11 -6.75
CA GLN A 93 8.93 12.25 -5.51
C GLN A 93 7.61 13.01 -5.73
N ASP A 94 7.65 14.09 -6.50
CA ASP A 94 6.47 14.90 -6.79
C ASP A 94 5.45 14.16 -7.66
N VAL A 95 5.91 13.38 -8.66
CA VAL A 95 5.04 12.53 -9.46
C VAL A 95 4.36 11.47 -8.59
N ILE A 96 5.13 10.78 -7.72
CA ILE A 96 4.60 9.74 -6.84
C ILE A 96 3.56 10.32 -5.87
N LYS A 97 3.84 11.49 -5.27
CA LYS A 97 2.88 12.18 -4.39
C LYS A 97 1.61 12.61 -5.13
N LYS A 98 1.75 13.12 -6.36
CA LYS A 98 0.59 13.53 -7.20
C LYS A 98 -0.36 12.37 -7.48
N VAL A 99 0.15 11.16 -7.65
CA VAL A 99 -0.71 9.96 -7.81
C VAL A 99 -1.21 9.40 -6.48
N GLY A 100 -0.86 10.02 -5.33
CA GLY A 100 -1.38 9.63 -4.01
C GLY A 100 -0.66 8.44 -3.39
N VAL A 101 0.56 8.14 -3.83
CA VAL A 101 1.43 7.12 -3.24
C VAL A 101 2.43 7.78 -2.30
N ILE A 102 2.78 7.11 -1.20
CA ILE A 102 3.82 7.55 -0.27
C ILE A 102 5.15 6.92 -0.72
N PRO A 103 6.15 7.70 -1.11
CA PRO A 103 7.45 7.15 -1.44
C PRO A 103 8.09 6.50 -0.20
N HIS A 104 8.41 5.23 -0.30
CA HIS A 104 9.06 4.49 0.79
C HIS A 104 10.10 3.50 0.22
N PRO A 105 11.19 4.00 -0.39
CA PRO A 105 12.22 3.13 -0.90
C PRO A 105 12.87 2.33 0.24
N THR A 106 13.07 1.04 0.03
CA THR A 106 13.65 0.14 1.02
C THR A 106 14.66 -0.80 0.38
N THR A 107 15.62 -1.32 1.17
CA THR A 107 16.63 -2.25 0.66
C THR A 107 16.01 -3.62 0.34
N PRO A 108 16.67 -4.43 -0.52
CA PRO A 108 16.22 -5.79 -0.83
C PRO A 108 15.99 -6.66 0.41
N GLU A 109 16.88 -6.56 1.42
CA GLU A 109 16.77 -7.33 2.66
C GLU A 109 15.53 -6.92 3.48
N LYS A 110 15.29 -5.62 3.60
CA LYS A 110 14.09 -5.10 4.31
C LYS A 110 12.81 -5.44 3.58
N ALA A 111 12.82 -5.36 2.23
CA ALA A 111 11.67 -5.75 1.41
C ALA A 111 11.36 -7.25 1.60
N ARG A 112 12.38 -8.11 1.62
CA ARG A 112 12.22 -9.55 1.89
C ARG A 112 11.67 -9.79 3.30
N ALA A 113 12.25 -9.18 4.31
CA ALA A 113 11.79 -9.33 5.70
C ALA A 113 10.33 -8.88 5.87
N GLN A 114 9.93 -7.81 5.19
CA GLN A 114 8.52 -7.38 5.18
C GLN A 114 7.63 -8.43 4.52
N MET A 115 8.01 -8.94 3.34
CA MET A 115 7.25 -9.99 2.65
C MET A 115 7.08 -11.24 3.52
N ASP A 116 8.15 -11.71 4.16
CA ASP A 116 8.13 -12.90 5.00
C ASP A 116 7.20 -12.69 6.22
N SER A 117 7.28 -11.53 6.87
CA SER A 117 6.41 -11.16 7.99
C SER A 117 4.94 -11.06 7.58
N GLU A 118 4.65 -10.44 6.43
CA GLU A 118 3.28 -10.32 5.91
C GLU A 118 2.72 -11.69 5.50
N LEU A 119 3.54 -12.53 4.87
CA LEU A 119 3.15 -13.90 4.50
C LEU A 119 2.76 -14.74 5.73
N GLU A 120 3.53 -14.63 6.82
CA GLU A 120 3.21 -15.29 8.08
C GLU A 120 1.90 -14.76 8.68
N ALA A 121 1.76 -13.44 8.80
CA ALA A 121 0.59 -12.79 9.39
C ALA A 121 -0.69 -13.09 8.60
N PHE A 122 -0.66 -12.91 7.28
CA PHE A 122 -1.82 -13.20 6.42
C PHE A 122 -2.11 -14.70 6.36
N GLY A 123 -1.07 -15.55 6.34
CA GLY A 123 -1.22 -17.00 6.39
C GLY A 123 -1.96 -17.47 7.64
N ALA A 124 -1.65 -16.89 8.81
CA ALA A 124 -2.36 -17.18 10.05
C ALA A 124 -3.84 -16.78 9.97
N ILE A 125 -4.13 -15.57 9.52
CA ILE A 125 -5.51 -15.07 9.34
C ILE A 125 -6.28 -15.94 8.34
N MET A 126 -5.69 -16.29 7.21
CA MET A 126 -6.33 -17.10 6.18
C MET A 126 -6.65 -18.52 6.66
N LYS A 127 -5.79 -19.10 7.53
CA LYS A 127 -6.07 -20.38 8.20
C LYS A 127 -7.22 -20.26 9.18
N GLU A 128 -7.22 -19.23 10.03
CA GLU A 128 -8.29 -18.97 10.99
C GLU A 128 -9.65 -18.80 10.30
N LEU A 129 -9.68 -18.14 9.15
CA LEU A 129 -10.88 -17.95 8.33
C LEU A 129 -11.24 -19.17 7.47
N GLY A 130 -10.44 -20.25 7.49
CA GLY A 130 -10.67 -21.45 6.69
C GLY A 130 -10.47 -21.26 5.18
N ILE A 131 -9.79 -20.19 4.77
CA ILE A 131 -9.52 -19.91 3.35
C ILE A 131 -8.41 -20.80 2.80
N ILE A 132 -7.43 -21.11 3.62
CA ILE A 132 -6.36 -22.07 3.33
C ILE A 132 -6.27 -23.13 4.43
N LYS A 133 -5.68 -24.30 4.09
CA LYS A 133 -5.47 -25.42 5.01
C LYS A 133 -4.13 -25.29 5.75
#